data_f0c322e2456de7dad53de8fdf8e7f0fa
#
_entry.id   f0c322e2456de7dad53de8fdf8e7f0fa
#
_cell.length_a   1.000
_cell.length_b   1.000
_cell.length_c   1.000
_cell.angle_alpha   90.00
_cell.angle_beta   90.00
_cell.angle_gamma   90.00
#
_symmetry.space_group_name_H-M   'P 1'
#
loop_
_entity.id
_entity.type
_entity.pdbx_description
1 polymer ?
#
loop_
_entity_poly.entity_id
_entity_poly.type
_entity_poly.pdbx_seq_one_letter_code
_entity_poly.pdbx_strand_id
1 'polypeptide(L)'
;QVDMAAAKQKTLERIAGDIRREAKKEKFTISDAKITADKVTVPFQNAADAQAIVRSMSKQLGTEANINLVAGNTVEASLSEAQLLSISSSAVAQNMNTLHNRVNELGVAEPVIQQAGTDRIVVQLPGVQDTAKAKDILGRTATLEVRMVSDDPALIQQAMLGTVPEGFELLSNSGGQGSSLVSKQVELTGDNINDAQPGFTETNQPSVNLVLDSAGSDIFADLTRANRGKRMAMVLKDQGKSEVVTAPNINEPITGGRVQI
;
A
#
# COMPACT_ATOMS: atom_id res chain seq x y z
N GLN A 1 -19.38 -6.34 2.99
CA GLN A 1 -19.17 -5.96 1.58
C GLN A 1 -17.73 -5.53 1.40
N VAL A 2 -17.07 -5.99 0.37
CA VAL A 2 -15.68 -5.65 0.05
C VAL A 2 -15.65 -4.27 -0.60
N ASP A 3 -14.70 -3.42 -0.18
CA ASP A 3 -14.53 -2.08 -0.78
C ASP A 3 -13.79 -2.19 -2.13
N MET A 4 -14.59 -2.33 -3.17
CA MET A 4 -14.09 -2.40 -4.54
C MET A 4 -13.55 -1.07 -5.06
N ALA A 5 -14.02 0.07 -4.51
CA ALA A 5 -13.53 1.38 -4.93
C ALA A 5 -12.08 1.57 -4.47
N ALA A 6 -11.76 1.22 -3.23
CA ALA A 6 -10.39 1.26 -2.72
C ALA A 6 -9.45 0.32 -3.49
N ALA A 7 -9.90 -0.89 -3.83
CA ALA A 7 -9.09 -1.84 -4.61
C ALA A 7 -8.79 -1.33 -6.04
N LYS A 8 -9.78 -0.73 -6.71
CA LYS A 8 -9.60 -0.08 -8.03
C LYS A 8 -8.63 1.09 -7.93
N GLN A 9 -8.84 1.98 -6.96
CA GLN A 9 -7.99 3.15 -6.76
C GLN A 9 -6.53 2.76 -6.56
N LYS A 10 -6.23 1.77 -5.73
CA LYS A 10 -4.86 1.25 -5.51
C LYS A 10 -4.23 0.79 -6.83
N THR A 11 -4.99 0.11 -7.70
CA THR A 11 -4.49 -0.32 -9.01
C THR A 11 -4.22 0.85 -9.93
N LEU A 12 -5.10 1.87 -9.96
CA LEU A 12 -4.91 3.07 -10.75
C LEU A 12 -3.70 3.90 -10.26
N GLU A 13 -3.45 3.98 -8.95
CA GLU A 13 -2.27 4.61 -8.36
C GLU A 13 -0.98 3.90 -8.79
N ARG A 14 -0.99 2.54 -8.82
CA ARG A 14 0.13 1.75 -9.34
C ARG A 14 0.39 2.07 -10.81
N ILE A 15 -0.64 2.08 -11.65
CA ILE A 15 -0.52 2.42 -13.08
C ILE A 15 0.02 3.84 -13.28
N ALA A 16 -0.45 4.81 -12.48
CA ALA A 16 0.10 6.17 -12.50
C ALA A 16 1.58 6.20 -12.15
N GLY A 17 1.99 5.41 -11.14
CA GLY A 17 3.38 5.23 -10.76
C GLY A 17 4.22 4.60 -11.86
N ASP A 18 3.70 3.61 -12.56
CA ASP A 18 4.37 2.94 -13.69
C ASP A 18 4.59 3.91 -14.85
N ILE A 19 3.56 4.69 -15.22
CA ILE A 19 3.65 5.74 -16.25
C ILE A 19 4.73 6.78 -15.87
N ARG A 20 4.74 7.23 -14.62
CA ARG A 20 5.75 8.19 -14.14
C ARG A 20 7.17 7.61 -14.19
N ARG A 21 7.35 6.35 -13.80
CA ARG A 21 8.66 5.68 -13.84
C ARG A 21 9.17 5.55 -15.26
N GLU A 22 8.32 5.13 -16.19
CA GLU A 22 8.70 5.00 -17.59
C GLU A 22 9.00 6.36 -18.22
N ALA A 23 8.18 7.40 -17.95
CA ALA A 23 8.46 8.76 -18.40
C ALA A 23 9.80 9.29 -17.87
N LYS A 24 10.12 9.04 -16.61
CA LYS A 24 11.40 9.42 -15.99
C LYS A 24 12.59 8.69 -16.63
N LYS A 25 12.44 7.41 -16.93
CA LYS A 25 13.46 6.59 -17.59
C LYS A 25 13.78 7.13 -18.99
N GLU A 26 12.77 7.51 -19.74
CA GLU A 26 12.89 8.12 -21.07
C GLU A 26 13.22 9.63 -21.03
N LYS A 27 13.33 10.22 -19.83
CA LYS A 27 13.60 11.65 -19.59
C LYS A 27 12.53 12.59 -20.16
N PHE A 28 11.29 12.12 -20.20
CA PHE A 28 10.14 12.93 -20.62
C PHE A 28 9.61 13.79 -19.47
N THR A 29 9.17 15.00 -19.79
CA THR A 29 8.56 15.92 -18.82
C THR A 29 7.05 15.68 -18.77
N ILE A 30 6.56 15.43 -17.58
CA ILE A 30 5.13 15.20 -17.30
C ILE A 30 4.61 16.20 -16.26
N SER A 31 3.32 16.46 -16.30
CA SER A 31 2.58 17.14 -15.23
C SER A 31 2.00 16.11 -14.25
N ASP A 32 1.38 16.61 -13.18
CA ASP A 32 0.77 15.74 -12.18
C ASP A 32 -0.31 14.83 -12.76
N ALA A 33 -0.23 13.57 -12.38
CA ALA A 33 -1.26 12.60 -12.74
C ALA A 33 -2.55 12.87 -11.97
N LYS A 34 -3.67 12.90 -12.66
CA LYS A 34 -5.00 12.95 -12.04
C LYS A 34 -5.60 11.55 -12.06
N ILE A 35 -6.02 11.09 -10.88
CA ILE A 35 -6.70 9.81 -10.71
C ILE A 35 -8.16 10.08 -10.41
N THR A 36 -9.04 9.45 -11.15
CA THR A 36 -10.48 9.44 -10.91
C THR A 36 -10.92 8.02 -10.57
N ALA A 37 -12.21 7.81 -10.30
CA ALA A 37 -12.73 6.50 -9.92
C ALA A 37 -12.41 5.38 -10.93
N ASP A 38 -12.27 5.70 -12.21
CA ASP A 38 -12.17 4.70 -13.28
C ASP A 38 -10.91 4.83 -14.15
N LYS A 39 -10.15 5.93 -14.03
CA LYS A 39 -9.04 6.21 -14.93
C LYS A 39 -7.96 7.10 -14.33
N VAL A 40 -6.78 7.01 -14.91
CA VAL A 40 -5.63 7.88 -14.69
C VAL A 40 -5.39 8.71 -15.94
N THR A 41 -5.12 10.00 -15.77
CA THR A 41 -4.68 10.89 -16.84
C THR A 41 -3.36 11.54 -16.47
N VAL A 42 -2.38 11.48 -17.39
CA VAL A 42 -1.04 12.05 -17.21
C VAL A 42 -0.75 12.96 -18.41
N PRO A 43 -0.73 14.28 -18.22
CA PRO A 43 -0.36 15.22 -19.29
C PRO A 43 1.15 15.23 -19.52
N PHE A 44 1.57 15.21 -20.77
CA PHE A 44 2.95 15.34 -21.22
C PHE A 44 3.19 16.71 -21.84
N GLN A 45 4.46 17.12 -21.92
CA GLN A 45 4.82 18.39 -22.54
C GLN A 45 4.52 18.43 -24.03
N ASN A 46 4.66 17.29 -24.72
CA ASN A 46 4.40 17.17 -26.14
C ASN A 46 3.73 15.84 -26.50
N ALA A 47 3.10 15.79 -27.67
CA ALA A 47 2.37 14.64 -28.17
C ALA A 47 3.26 13.43 -28.51
N ALA A 48 4.51 13.67 -28.95
CA ALA A 48 5.43 12.61 -29.35
C ALA A 48 5.83 11.75 -28.14
N ASP A 49 6.17 12.40 -27.02
CA ASP A 49 6.52 11.73 -25.77
C ASP A 49 5.32 10.94 -25.22
N ALA A 50 4.13 11.56 -25.22
CA ALA A 50 2.89 10.89 -24.79
C ALA A 50 2.63 9.65 -25.65
N GLN A 51 2.81 9.72 -26.96
CA GLN A 51 2.61 8.58 -27.85
C GLN A 51 3.65 7.48 -27.67
N ALA A 52 4.90 7.83 -27.35
CA ALA A 52 5.94 6.86 -27.01
C ALA A 52 5.57 6.09 -25.75
N ILE A 53 5.07 6.78 -24.72
CA ILE A 53 4.59 6.15 -23.47
C ILE A 53 3.38 5.27 -23.73
N VAL A 54 2.39 5.71 -24.53
CA VAL A 54 1.25 4.86 -24.89
C VAL A 54 1.73 3.53 -25.48
N ARG A 55 2.68 3.55 -26.40
CA ARG A 55 3.23 2.33 -27.04
C ARG A 55 3.97 1.43 -26.02
N SER A 56 4.82 2.02 -25.16
CA SER A 56 5.58 1.28 -24.14
C SER A 56 4.65 0.67 -23.11
N MET A 57 3.74 1.47 -22.53
CA MET A 57 2.82 1.03 -21.50
C MET A 57 1.76 0.05 -21.99
N SER A 58 1.25 0.20 -23.22
CA SER A 58 0.33 -0.79 -23.81
C SER A 58 1.00 -2.17 -23.97
N LYS A 59 2.29 -2.19 -24.24
CA LYS A 59 3.08 -3.42 -24.32
C LYS A 59 3.35 -4.04 -22.95
N GLN A 60 3.61 -3.19 -21.95
CA GLN A 60 3.95 -3.60 -20.59
C GLN A 60 2.72 -4.06 -19.81
N LEU A 61 1.62 -3.29 -19.86
CA LEU A 61 0.38 -3.57 -19.11
C LEU A 61 -0.54 -4.57 -19.85
N GLY A 62 -0.32 -4.79 -21.13
CA GLY A 62 -1.02 -5.81 -21.91
C GLY A 62 -2.54 -5.69 -21.80
N THR A 63 -3.16 -6.69 -21.18
CA THR A 63 -4.62 -6.75 -20.97
C THR A 63 -5.10 -6.12 -19.65
N GLU A 64 -4.19 -5.61 -18.82
CA GLU A 64 -4.56 -5.03 -17.53
C GLU A 64 -5.28 -3.68 -17.69
N ALA A 65 -4.80 -2.84 -18.60
CA ALA A 65 -5.33 -1.51 -18.81
C ALA A 65 -5.40 -1.13 -20.28
N ASN A 66 -6.43 -0.34 -20.62
CA ASN A 66 -6.54 0.31 -21.91
C ASN A 66 -5.81 1.65 -21.83
N ILE A 67 -4.73 1.80 -22.61
CA ILE A 67 -3.90 3.00 -22.65
C ILE A 67 -4.17 3.75 -23.95
N ASN A 68 -4.59 5.00 -23.84
CA ASN A 68 -4.95 5.84 -24.97
C ASN A 68 -4.28 7.22 -24.90
N LEU A 69 -4.09 7.83 -26.06
CA LEU A 69 -3.72 9.23 -26.17
C LEU A 69 -5.01 10.06 -26.28
N VAL A 70 -5.19 11.02 -25.37
CA VAL A 70 -6.32 11.96 -25.37
C VAL A 70 -5.81 13.40 -25.39
N ALA A 71 -6.60 14.33 -25.89
CA ALA A 71 -6.27 15.76 -25.96
C ALA A 71 -4.88 16.06 -26.59
N GLY A 72 -4.39 15.16 -27.45
CA GLY A 72 -3.15 15.32 -28.22
C GLY A 72 -1.85 15.03 -27.46
N ASN A 73 -1.77 15.28 -26.16
CA ASN A 73 -0.56 15.10 -25.34
C ASN A 73 -0.82 14.47 -23.96
N THR A 74 -1.98 13.94 -23.71
CA THR A 74 -2.33 13.35 -22.42
C THR A 74 -2.49 11.83 -22.57
N VAL A 75 -1.77 11.08 -21.77
CA VAL A 75 -1.94 9.62 -21.65
C VAL A 75 -3.09 9.35 -20.69
N GLU A 76 -4.07 8.63 -21.15
CA GLU A 76 -5.20 8.13 -20.36
C GLU A 76 -5.09 6.62 -20.23
N ALA A 77 -5.14 6.11 -19.00
CA ALA A 77 -5.18 4.70 -18.68
C ALA A 77 -6.47 4.36 -17.92
N SER A 78 -7.23 3.40 -18.42
CA SER A 78 -8.42 2.86 -17.75
C SER A 78 -8.29 1.36 -17.56
N LEU A 79 -8.89 0.83 -16.48
CA LEU A 79 -8.87 -0.61 -16.22
C LEU A 79 -9.68 -1.36 -17.25
N SER A 80 -9.16 -2.49 -17.74
CA SER A 80 -9.90 -3.39 -18.62
C SER A 80 -10.97 -4.16 -17.82
N GLU A 81 -11.97 -4.72 -18.51
CA GLU A 81 -12.98 -5.59 -17.87
C GLU A 81 -12.32 -6.81 -17.21
N ALA A 82 -11.33 -7.42 -17.89
CA ALA A 82 -10.58 -8.53 -17.33
C ALA A 82 -9.88 -8.15 -16.03
N GLN A 83 -9.28 -6.97 -15.97
CA GLN A 83 -8.62 -6.47 -14.77
C GLN A 83 -9.62 -6.14 -13.66
N LEU A 84 -10.79 -5.59 -13.99
CA LEU A 84 -11.85 -5.34 -13.01
C LEU A 84 -12.34 -6.64 -12.35
N LEU A 85 -12.51 -7.70 -13.13
CA LEU A 85 -12.85 -9.03 -12.61
C LEU A 85 -11.72 -9.60 -11.74
N SER A 86 -10.47 -9.47 -12.19
CA SER A 86 -9.29 -9.91 -11.43
C SER A 86 -9.18 -9.18 -10.09
N ILE A 87 -9.34 -7.85 -10.08
CA ILE A 87 -9.34 -7.04 -8.85
C ILE A 87 -10.44 -7.50 -7.90
N SER A 88 -11.66 -7.72 -8.43
CA SER A 88 -12.79 -8.19 -7.63
C SER A 88 -12.51 -9.54 -6.99
N SER A 89 -12.06 -10.50 -7.77
CA SER A 89 -11.73 -11.84 -7.28
C SER A 89 -10.61 -11.82 -6.23
N SER A 90 -9.54 -11.09 -6.51
CA SER A 90 -8.41 -10.97 -5.59
C SER A 90 -8.79 -10.27 -4.29
N ALA A 91 -9.56 -9.17 -4.37
CA ALA A 91 -10.02 -8.45 -3.18
C ALA A 91 -10.94 -9.32 -2.30
N VAL A 92 -11.84 -10.09 -2.90
CA VAL A 92 -12.69 -11.01 -2.14
C VAL A 92 -11.85 -12.11 -1.49
N ALA A 93 -10.95 -12.75 -2.23
CA ALA A 93 -10.08 -13.81 -1.71
C ALA A 93 -9.22 -13.31 -0.54
N GLN A 94 -8.60 -12.15 -0.68
CA GLN A 94 -7.79 -11.54 0.39
C GLN A 94 -8.63 -11.22 1.63
N ASN A 95 -9.82 -10.63 1.45
CA ASN A 95 -10.73 -10.35 2.58
C ASN A 95 -11.21 -11.65 3.25
N MET A 96 -11.47 -12.72 2.50
CA MET A 96 -11.82 -14.02 3.06
C MET A 96 -10.68 -14.57 3.94
N ASN A 97 -9.44 -14.51 3.48
CA ASN A 97 -8.27 -14.94 4.26
C ASN A 97 -8.12 -14.12 5.54
N THR A 98 -8.26 -12.80 5.45
CA THR A 98 -8.24 -11.90 6.61
C THR A 98 -9.34 -12.26 7.60
N LEU A 99 -10.55 -12.51 7.13
CA LEU A 99 -11.68 -12.89 7.99
C LEU A 99 -11.46 -14.26 8.63
N HIS A 100 -10.89 -15.24 7.91
CA HIS A 100 -10.52 -16.54 8.49
C HIS A 100 -9.54 -16.38 9.65
N ASN A 101 -8.49 -15.59 9.46
CA ASN A 101 -7.50 -15.35 10.51
C ASN A 101 -8.13 -14.70 11.74
N ARG A 102 -8.94 -13.65 11.55
CA ARG A 102 -9.64 -12.96 12.65
C ARG A 102 -10.66 -13.83 13.39
N VAL A 103 -11.35 -14.71 12.67
CA VAL A 103 -12.30 -15.65 13.27
C VAL A 103 -11.56 -16.71 14.07
N ASN A 104 -10.39 -17.15 13.62
CA ASN A 104 -9.54 -18.08 14.37
C ASN A 104 -9.05 -17.46 15.69
N GLU A 105 -8.75 -16.14 15.70
CA GLU A 105 -8.40 -15.40 16.94
C GLU A 105 -9.56 -15.38 17.95
N LEU A 106 -10.81 -15.44 17.47
CA LEU A 106 -12.00 -15.52 18.33
C LEU A 106 -12.19 -16.89 18.97
N GLY A 107 -11.44 -17.92 18.51
CA GLY A 107 -11.57 -19.29 19.00
C GLY A 107 -12.92 -19.94 18.68
N VAL A 108 -13.60 -19.47 17.61
CA VAL A 108 -14.90 -20.00 17.19
C VAL A 108 -14.71 -21.37 16.54
N ALA A 109 -15.43 -22.37 17.02
CA ALA A 109 -15.46 -23.68 16.41
C ALA A 109 -16.32 -23.67 15.12
N GLU A 110 -15.79 -24.23 14.05
CA GLU A 110 -16.48 -24.42 12.76
C GLU A 110 -17.14 -23.14 12.18
N PRO A 111 -16.40 -22.03 12.01
CA PRO A 111 -16.95 -20.85 11.38
C PRO A 111 -17.27 -21.11 9.90
N VAL A 112 -18.34 -20.54 9.39
CA VAL A 112 -18.66 -20.59 7.96
C VAL A 112 -18.35 -19.23 7.36
N ILE A 113 -17.38 -19.18 6.44
CA ILE A 113 -17.02 -17.98 5.69
C ILE A 113 -17.17 -18.29 4.21
N GLN A 114 -18.09 -17.62 3.54
CA GLN A 114 -18.45 -17.90 2.16
C GLN A 114 -18.59 -16.61 1.35
N GLN A 115 -18.14 -16.66 0.11
CA GLN A 115 -18.43 -15.60 -0.85
C GLN A 115 -19.91 -15.64 -1.26
N ALA A 116 -20.56 -14.48 -1.28
CA ALA A 116 -21.93 -14.29 -1.71
C ALA A 116 -22.01 -13.21 -2.79
N GLY A 117 -22.09 -13.63 -4.06
CA GLY A 117 -22.02 -12.72 -5.20
C GLY A 117 -20.59 -12.27 -5.51
N THR A 118 -20.43 -11.10 -6.10
CA THR A 118 -19.15 -10.59 -6.60
C THR A 118 -18.36 -9.77 -5.55
N ASP A 119 -19.02 -9.25 -4.52
CA ASP A 119 -18.47 -8.23 -3.62
C ASP A 119 -18.84 -8.46 -2.14
N ARG A 120 -19.49 -9.57 -1.80
CA ARG A 120 -19.94 -9.84 -0.44
C ARG A 120 -19.36 -11.12 0.11
N ILE A 121 -19.09 -11.11 1.40
CA ILE A 121 -18.67 -12.27 2.18
C ILE A 121 -19.68 -12.45 3.33
N VAL A 122 -20.20 -13.64 3.47
CA VAL A 122 -21.08 -14.03 4.58
C VAL A 122 -20.22 -14.75 5.61
N VAL A 123 -20.31 -14.31 6.87
CA VAL A 123 -19.62 -14.91 8.02
C VAL A 123 -20.68 -15.38 9.01
N GLN A 124 -20.66 -16.65 9.34
CA GLN A 124 -21.51 -17.23 10.38
C GLN A 124 -20.62 -17.76 11.50
N LEU A 125 -20.89 -17.34 12.71
CA LEU A 125 -20.10 -17.65 13.91
C LEU A 125 -20.97 -18.39 14.94
N PRO A 126 -21.10 -19.72 14.82
CA PRO A 126 -21.89 -20.51 15.77
C PRO A 126 -21.33 -20.38 17.19
N GLY A 127 -22.20 -20.26 18.17
CA GLY A 127 -21.80 -20.25 19.58
C GLY A 127 -21.20 -18.97 20.13
N VAL A 128 -21.08 -17.92 19.31
CA VAL A 128 -20.60 -16.60 19.78
C VAL A 128 -21.65 -15.92 20.64
N GLN A 129 -21.36 -15.73 21.92
CA GLN A 129 -22.23 -15.04 22.86
C GLN A 129 -22.04 -13.52 22.83
N ASP A 130 -20.80 -13.05 22.69
CA ASP A 130 -20.46 -11.63 22.59
C ASP A 130 -20.35 -11.18 21.13
N THR A 131 -21.49 -10.79 20.59
CA THR A 131 -21.57 -10.28 19.19
C THR A 131 -20.91 -8.93 19.01
N ALA A 132 -20.77 -8.12 20.07
CA ALA A 132 -20.12 -6.80 20.00
C ALA A 132 -18.61 -6.98 19.83
N LYS A 133 -18.00 -7.84 20.64
CA LYS A 133 -16.57 -8.20 20.52
C LYS A 133 -16.24 -8.83 19.18
N ALA A 134 -17.11 -9.72 18.67
CA ALA A 134 -16.94 -10.33 17.37
C ALA A 134 -16.97 -9.29 16.25
N LYS A 135 -17.91 -8.35 16.28
CA LYS A 135 -17.98 -7.24 15.32
C LYS A 135 -16.76 -6.32 15.40
N ASP A 136 -16.27 -6.02 16.59
CA ASP A 136 -15.05 -5.22 16.78
C ASP A 136 -13.83 -5.89 16.14
N ILE A 137 -13.59 -7.17 16.43
CA ILE A 137 -12.47 -7.93 15.87
C ILE A 137 -12.58 -8.06 14.35
N LEU A 138 -13.76 -8.40 13.82
CA LEU A 138 -13.96 -8.52 12.37
C LEU A 138 -13.91 -7.18 11.66
N GLY A 139 -14.32 -6.10 12.32
CA GLY A 139 -14.38 -4.75 11.76
C GLY A 139 -13.08 -3.96 11.82
N ARG A 140 -12.02 -4.49 12.43
CA ARG A 140 -10.73 -3.80 12.49
C ARG A 140 -10.18 -3.56 11.07
N THR A 141 -9.87 -2.32 10.76
CA THR A 141 -9.36 -1.88 9.45
C THR A 141 -7.88 -1.48 9.51
N ALA A 142 -7.22 -1.78 10.63
CA ALA A 142 -5.83 -1.42 10.81
C ALA A 142 -4.95 -2.05 9.71
N THR A 143 -4.20 -1.21 9.01
CA THR A 143 -3.22 -1.62 7.99
C THR A 143 -1.85 -1.11 8.37
N LEU A 144 -0.83 -1.92 8.11
CA LEU A 144 0.57 -1.52 8.26
C LEU A 144 1.11 -1.09 6.89
N GLU A 145 1.77 0.06 6.86
CA GLU A 145 2.42 0.57 5.66
C GLU A 145 3.89 0.85 5.97
N VAL A 146 4.78 0.49 5.05
CA VAL A 146 6.20 0.88 5.09
C VAL A 146 6.38 2.09 4.19
N ARG A 147 6.92 3.17 4.75
CA ARG A 147 7.16 4.43 4.04
C ARG A 147 8.54 4.98 4.38
N MET A 148 9.15 5.71 3.44
CA MET A 148 10.43 6.37 3.72
C MET A 148 10.25 7.62 4.57
N VAL A 149 11.19 7.87 5.48
CA VAL A 149 11.25 9.08 6.31
C VAL A 149 12.16 10.10 5.64
N SER A 150 11.77 11.37 5.66
CA SER A 150 12.66 12.48 5.30
C SER A 150 13.43 12.95 6.53
N ASP A 151 14.75 12.95 6.43
CA ASP A 151 15.66 13.50 7.45
C ASP A 151 16.21 14.89 7.06
N ASP A 152 15.65 15.51 6.01
CA ASP A 152 16.01 16.87 5.57
C ASP A 152 15.50 17.90 6.58
N PRO A 153 16.40 18.63 7.30
CA PRO A 153 16.00 19.58 8.33
C PRO A 153 15.13 20.72 7.79
N ALA A 154 15.36 21.14 6.55
CA ALA A 154 14.61 22.23 5.93
C ALA A 154 13.15 21.81 5.66
N LEU A 155 12.95 20.62 5.12
CA LEU A 155 11.61 20.06 4.87
C LEU A 155 10.86 19.79 6.18
N ILE A 156 11.56 19.28 7.19
CA ILE A 156 10.98 19.01 8.52
C ILE A 156 10.53 20.34 9.16
N GLN A 157 11.38 21.37 9.13
CA GLN A 157 11.04 22.68 9.67
C GLN A 157 9.85 23.30 8.94
N GLN A 158 9.81 23.22 7.61
CA GLN A 158 8.68 23.70 6.81
C GLN A 158 7.38 22.98 7.20
N ALA A 159 7.41 21.66 7.37
CA ALA A 159 6.26 20.87 7.76
C ALA A 159 5.77 21.22 9.18
N MET A 160 6.69 21.45 10.13
CA MET A 160 6.35 21.86 11.50
C MET A 160 5.73 23.25 11.57
N LEU A 161 6.05 24.12 10.63
CA LEU A 161 5.44 25.45 10.49
C LEU A 161 4.04 25.42 9.83
N GLY A 162 3.51 24.22 9.55
CA GLY A 162 2.17 24.01 9.00
C GLY A 162 2.11 23.90 7.48
N THR A 163 3.25 23.96 6.78
CA THR A 163 3.31 23.81 5.32
C THR A 163 4.00 22.49 4.99
N VAL A 164 3.23 21.42 4.89
CA VAL A 164 3.78 20.08 4.55
C VAL A 164 4.21 20.08 3.09
N PRO A 165 5.48 19.72 2.77
CA PRO A 165 5.96 19.64 1.40
C PRO A 165 5.17 18.62 0.56
N GLU A 166 5.07 18.89 -0.74
CA GLU A 166 4.41 17.97 -1.66
C GLU A 166 5.10 16.59 -1.66
N GLY A 167 4.29 15.52 -1.73
CA GLY A 167 4.79 14.14 -1.66
C GLY A 167 5.08 13.64 -0.24
N PHE A 168 4.90 14.47 0.79
CA PHE A 168 5.10 14.11 2.19
C PHE A 168 3.85 14.28 3.04
N GLU A 169 3.87 13.64 4.21
CA GLU A 169 2.86 13.72 5.24
C GLU A 169 3.55 13.79 6.62
N LEU A 170 3.09 14.69 7.49
CA LEU A 170 3.61 14.81 8.86
C LEU A 170 2.74 13.96 9.78
N LEU A 171 3.27 12.85 10.29
CA LEU A 171 2.56 11.92 11.14
C LEU A 171 3.11 11.94 12.57
N SER A 172 2.20 11.80 13.53
CA SER A 172 2.58 11.63 14.94
C SER A 172 3.28 10.30 15.17
N ASN A 173 4.28 10.29 16.04
CA ASN A 173 4.89 9.05 16.48
C ASN A 173 4.05 8.42 17.60
N SER A 174 3.96 7.10 17.61
CA SER A 174 3.34 6.32 18.68
C SER A 174 3.98 6.65 20.02
N GLY A 175 3.16 6.72 21.08
CA GLY A 175 3.65 7.11 22.40
C GLY A 175 3.83 8.63 22.61
N GLY A 176 3.38 9.48 21.67
CA GLY A 176 3.36 10.94 21.83
C GLY A 176 4.73 11.63 21.74
N GLN A 177 5.76 10.98 21.25
CA GLN A 177 7.11 11.50 21.12
C GLN A 177 7.36 12.14 19.74
N GLY A 178 6.77 13.32 19.51
CA GLY A 178 7.04 14.11 18.31
C GLY A 178 6.32 13.60 17.06
N SER A 179 6.79 14.06 15.90
CA SER A 179 6.24 13.71 14.58
C SER A 179 7.35 13.38 13.61
N SER A 180 7.04 12.58 12.62
CA SER A 180 7.95 12.20 11.53
C SER A 180 7.40 12.67 10.19
N LEU A 181 8.26 13.22 9.35
CA LEU A 181 7.91 13.58 7.98
C LEU A 181 8.11 12.34 7.08
N VAL A 182 7.02 11.73 6.65
CA VAL A 182 7.06 10.49 5.86
C VAL A 182 6.61 10.73 4.43
N SER A 183 7.17 9.97 3.50
CA SER A 183 6.70 9.97 2.12
C SER A 183 5.25 9.51 2.04
N LYS A 184 4.45 10.12 1.16
CA LYS A 184 3.11 9.60 0.81
C LYS A 184 3.19 8.31 0.00
N GLN A 185 4.34 8.03 -0.63
CA GLN A 185 4.57 6.79 -1.34
C GLN A 185 4.65 5.64 -0.34
N VAL A 186 3.78 4.65 -0.51
CA VAL A 186 3.79 3.40 0.24
C VAL A 186 4.68 2.42 -0.49
N GLU A 187 5.73 1.95 0.18
CA GLU A 187 6.69 1.01 -0.41
C GLU A 187 6.21 -0.44 -0.25
N LEU A 188 5.60 -0.76 0.88
CA LEU A 188 5.09 -2.08 1.22
C LEU A 188 3.89 -1.95 2.15
N THR A 189 2.94 -2.88 2.03
CA THR A 189 1.74 -2.92 2.88
C THR A 189 1.70 -4.21 3.70
N GLY A 190 0.84 -4.24 4.70
CA GLY A 190 0.57 -5.44 5.50
C GLY A 190 0.11 -6.65 4.68
N ASP A 191 -0.37 -6.44 3.45
CA ASP A 191 -0.75 -7.51 2.53
C ASP A 191 0.43 -8.40 2.13
N ASN A 192 1.65 -7.88 2.23
CA ASN A 192 2.89 -8.60 1.97
C ASN A 192 3.46 -9.30 3.21
N ILE A 193 2.76 -9.27 4.34
CA ILE A 193 3.15 -9.91 5.58
C ILE A 193 2.42 -11.24 5.71
N ASN A 194 3.17 -12.34 5.69
CA ASN A 194 2.62 -13.69 5.91
C ASN A 194 2.43 -14.01 7.39
N ASP A 195 3.32 -13.51 8.25
CA ASP A 195 3.30 -13.79 9.69
C ASP A 195 3.93 -12.66 10.49
N ALA A 196 3.45 -12.45 11.71
CA ALA A 196 3.95 -11.46 12.65
C ALA A 196 3.96 -12.04 14.06
N GLN A 197 5.14 -12.19 14.65
CA GLN A 197 5.31 -12.78 15.98
C GLN A 197 5.97 -11.78 16.94
N PRO A 198 5.45 -11.62 18.16
CA PRO A 198 6.15 -10.85 19.17
C PRO A 198 7.48 -11.53 19.53
N GLY A 199 8.47 -10.72 19.80
CA GLY A 199 9.81 -11.19 20.15
C GLY A 199 10.57 -10.19 20.99
N PHE A 200 11.85 -10.45 21.17
CA PHE A 200 12.78 -9.54 21.85
C PHE A 200 14.03 -9.39 20.99
N THR A 201 14.62 -8.20 21.01
CA THR A 201 15.92 -7.94 20.40
C THR A 201 17.02 -8.61 21.23
N GLU A 202 18.25 -8.65 20.71
CA GLU A 202 19.44 -9.11 21.45
C GLU A 202 19.68 -8.31 22.75
N THR A 203 19.20 -7.08 22.80
CA THR A 203 19.23 -6.20 23.98
C THR A 203 18.02 -6.34 24.90
N ASN A 204 17.21 -7.40 24.70
CA ASN A 204 16.00 -7.71 25.48
C ASN A 204 14.92 -6.61 25.43
N GLN A 205 14.87 -5.85 24.33
CA GLN A 205 13.79 -4.89 24.09
C GLN A 205 12.65 -5.57 23.32
N PRO A 206 11.38 -5.24 23.59
CA PRO A 206 10.26 -5.77 22.83
C PRO A 206 10.43 -5.48 21.32
N SER A 207 10.17 -6.47 20.51
CA SER A 207 10.24 -6.39 19.05
C SER A 207 9.12 -7.19 18.39
N VAL A 208 8.92 -6.98 17.09
CA VAL A 208 8.03 -7.80 16.28
C VAL A 208 8.84 -8.41 15.13
N ASN A 209 8.77 -9.73 15.02
CA ASN A 209 9.37 -10.46 13.92
C ASN A 209 8.32 -10.63 12.82
N LEU A 210 8.59 -10.07 11.66
CA LEU A 210 7.72 -10.16 10.48
C LEU A 210 8.30 -11.15 9.49
N VAL A 211 7.43 -11.93 8.86
CA VAL A 211 7.78 -12.79 7.73
C VAL A 211 7.01 -12.27 6.52
N LEU A 212 7.73 -11.81 5.50
CA LEU A 212 7.17 -11.30 4.26
C LEU A 212 6.87 -12.45 3.29
N ASP A 213 5.90 -12.24 2.40
CA ASP A 213 5.70 -13.10 1.24
C ASP A 213 6.84 -12.92 0.22
N SER A 214 6.81 -13.68 -0.86
CA SER A 214 7.85 -13.63 -1.90
C SER A 214 7.98 -12.25 -2.53
N ALA A 215 6.85 -11.64 -2.90
CA ALA A 215 6.82 -10.32 -3.53
C ALA A 215 7.30 -9.22 -2.55
N GLY A 216 6.84 -9.27 -1.31
CA GLY A 216 7.27 -8.36 -0.25
C GLY A 216 8.76 -8.50 0.06
N SER A 217 9.30 -9.71 0.04
CA SER A 217 10.73 -9.97 0.23
C SER A 217 11.59 -9.30 -0.85
N ASP A 218 11.18 -9.40 -2.10
CA ASP A 218 11.91 -8.78 -3.23
C ASP A 218 11.82 -7.26 -3.16
N ILE A 219 10.62 -6.70 -2.94
CA ILE A 219 10.41 -5.26 -2.78
C ILE A 219 11.25 -4.73 -1.61
N PHE A 220 11.24 -5.41 -0.48
CA PHE A 220 11.95 -4.99 0.73
C PHE A 220 13.46 -5.07 0.58
N ALA A 221 13.96 -6.09 -0.13
CA ALA A 221 15.38 -6.23 -0.47
C ALA A 221 15.87 -5.06 -1.35
N ASP A 222 15.10 -4.70 -2.37
CA ASP A 222 15.44 -3.60 -3.26
C ASP A 222 15.33 -2.25 -2.56
N LEU A 223 14.27 -2.05 -1.75
CA LEU A 223 14.09 -0.86 -0.93
C LEU A 223 15.26 -0.63 0.02
N THR A 224 15.63 -1.66 0.79
CA THR A 224 16.70 -1.55 1.79
C THR A 224 18.07 -1.42 1.15
N ARG A 225 18.30 -2.05 -0.02
CA ARG A 225 19.53 -1.88 -0.81
C ARG A 225 19.69 -0.45 -1.31
N ALA A 226 18.64 0.15 -1.83
CA ALA A 226 18.66 1.50 -2.41
C ALA A 226 18.71 2.61 -1.35
N ASN A 227 18.27 2.34 -0.12
CA ASN A 227 18.09 3.35 0.92
C ASN A 227 18.91 3.09 2.19
N ARG A 228 20.06 2.43 2.07
CA ARG A 228 20.97 2.20 3.19
C ARG A 228 21.36 3.52 3.88
N GLY A 229 21.34 3.56 5.19
CA GLY A 229 21.63 4.73 6.01
C GLY A 229 20.47 5.72 6.18
N LYS A 230 19.33 5.48 5.49
CA LYS A 230 18.12 6.27 5.67
C LYS A 230 17.16 5.61 6.64
N ARG A 231 16.18 6.34 7.14
CA ARG A 231 15.12 5.82 7.99
C ARG A 231 13.90 5.38 7.17
N MET A 232 13.31 4.28 7.58
CA MET A 232 12.00 3.86 7.08
C MET A 232 11.01 3.81 8.26
N ALA A 233 9.78 4.24 8.04
CA ALA A 233 8.72 4.24 9.03
C ALA A 233 7.77 3.06 8.80
N MET A 234 7.40 2.41 9.89
CA MET A 234 6.24 1.54 9.96
C MET A 234 5.06 2.39 10.40
N VAL A 235 4.14 2.63 9.50
CA VAL A 235 2.95 3.46 9.72
C VAL A 235 1.75 2.56 9.94
N LEU A 236 1.12 2.68 11.09
CA LEU A 236 -0.15 2.04 11.37
C LEU A 236 -1.27 2.99 10.96
N LYS A 237 -2.15 2.50 10.11
CA LYS A 237 -3.34 3.24 9.67
C LYS A 237 -4.57 2.51 10.17
N ASP A 238 -5.34 3.16 11.05
CA ASP A 238 -6.56 2.61 11.61
C ASP A 238 -7.65 3.68 11.70
N GLN A 239 -8.85 3.36 11.23
CA GLN A 239 -10.04 4.23 11.25
C GLN A 239 -9.78 5.66 10.75
N GLY A 240 -8.96 5.80 9.70
CA GLY A 240 -8.61 7.11 9.11
C GLY A 240 -7.53 7.89 9.86
N LYS A 241 -6.98 7.36 10.95
CA LYS A 241 -5.81 7.89 11.64
C LYS A 241 -4.56 7.15 11.18
N SER A 242 -3.47 7.88 11.03
CA SER A 242 -2.16 7.31 10.71
C SER A 242 -1.16 7.72 11.77
N GLU A 243 -0.39 6.78 12.27
CA GLU A 243 0.69 7.04 13.22
C GLU A 243 1.95 6.23 12.88
N VAL A 244 3.10 6.78 13.18
CA VAL A 244 4.37 6.09 13.02
C VAL A 244 4.62 5.25 14.27
N VAL A 245 4.57 3.93 14.13
CA VAL A 245 4.85 2.99 15.24
C VAL A 245 6.34 2.97 15.57
N THR A 246 7.16 2.90 14.53
CA THR A 246 8.64 2.92 14.65
C THR A 246 9.25 3.45 13.36
N ALA A 247 10.44 4.03 13.46
CA ALA A 247 11.19 4.53 12.32
C ALA A 247 12.68 4.19 12.40
N PRO A 248 13.05 2.89 12.24
CA PRO A 248 14.43 2.43 12.33
C PRO A 248 15.28 2.90 11.14
N ASN A 249 16.59 2.92 11.36
CA ASN A 249 17.58 3.09 10.30
C ASN A 249 17.75 1.79 9.50
N ILE A 250 17.91 1.91 8.21
CA ILE A 250 18.28 0.81 7.32
C ILE A 250 19.80 0.62 7.39
N ASN A 251 20.26 -0.31 8.21
CA ASN A 251 21.69 -0.55 8.40
C ASN A 251 22.26 -1.39 7.26
N GLU A 252 21.54 -2.44 6.85
CA GLU A 252 21.94 -3.41 5.85
C GLU A 252 20.77 -3.81 4.96
N PRO A 253 21.02 -4.27 3.72
CA PRO A 253 19.98 -4.84 2.87
C PRO A 253 19.37 -6.10 3.51
N ILE A 254 18.06 -6.16 3.58
CA ILE A 254 17.33 -7.30 4.15
C ILE A 254 16.78 -8.16 3.01
N THR A 255 17.45 -9.29 2.74
CA THR A 255 17.17 -10.13 1.56
C THR A 255 16.42 -11.42 1.88
N GLY A 256 16.19 -11.74 3.14
CA GLY A 256 15.59 -13.03 3.55
C GLY A 256 14.11 -13.00 3.88
N GLY A 257 13.42 -11.87 3.64
CA GLY A 257 11.99 -11.73 3.95
C GLY A 257 11.63 -11.79 5.44
N ARG A 258 12.64 -11.83 6.31
CA ARG A 258 12.45 -11.77 7.76
C ARG A 258 12.93 -10.41 8.26
N VAL A 259 12.04 -9.69 8.92
CA VAL A 259 12.27 -8.33 9.39
C VAL A 259 11.98 -8.28 10.88
N GLN A 260 12.90 -7.73 11.67
CA GLN A 260 12.67 -7.46 13.08
C GLN A 260 12.56 -5.93 13.27
N ILE A 261 11.52 -5.51 13.94
CA ILE A 261 11.19 -4.10 14.19
C ILE A 261 10.89 -3.87 15.66
#